data_f78a3042aa10e0bb012bf1786733ca4b
#
_entry.id   f78a3042aa10e0bb012bf1786733ca4b
#
_cell.length_a   1.000
_cell.length_b   1.000
_cell.length_c   1.000
_cell.angle_alpha   90.00
_cell.angle_beta   90.00
_cell.angle_gamma   90.00
#
_symmetry.space_group_name_H-M   'P 1'
#
loop_
_entity.id
_entity.type
_entity.pdbx_description
1 polymer ?
#
loop_
_entity_poly.entity_id
_entity_poly.type
_entity_poly.pdbx_seq_one_letter_code
_entity_poly.pdbx_strand_id
1 'polypeptide(L)'
;VRRLILAEFPSIGIVPDYDLSLPELTADREQLIQAVLNIVRNAAQALGGHGEILLRTRIARQVTLAKRRYKLALELQVIDNGPGIPEEIRDRIFYPLVSGRDGGSGLGLSLAQSFIEQHQGMIEVDSRPGRTCFTILLPISDRV
;
A
#
# COMPACT_ATOMS: atom_id res chain seq x y z
N VAL A 1 8.26 -5.53 7.43
CA VAL A 1 6.85 -5.84 7.11
C VAL A 1 6.67 -7.32 6.80
N ARG A 2 7.54 -7.88 5.95
CA ARG A 2 7.43 -9.30 5.55
C ARG A 2 7.41 -10.25 6.74
N ARG A 3 8.32 -10.06 7.71
CA ARG A 3 8.39 -10.93 8.88
C ARG A 3 7.13 -10.86 9.74
N LEU A 4 6.56 -9.66 9.90
CA LEU A 4 5.37 -9.47 10.71
C LEU A 4 4.16 -10.15 10.06
N ILE A 5 4.04 -10.03 8.75
CA ILE A 5 2.93 -10.64 8.01
C ILE A 5 3.06 -12.17 8.00
N LEU A 6 4.26 -12.71 7.81
CA LEU A 6 4.46 -14.15 7.81
C LEU A 6 4.21 -14.78 9.18
N ALA A 7 4.45 -14.04 10.26
CA ALA A 7 4.12 -14.50 11.60
C ALA A 7 2.60 -14.60 11.80
N GLU A 8 1.84 -13.67 11.26
CA GLU A 8 0.38 -13.60 11.38
C GLU A 8 -0.34 -14.47 10.33
N PHE A 9 0.23 -14.57 9.13
CA PHE A 9 -0.36 -15.30 8.00
C PHE A 9 0.71 -16.22 7.39
N PRO A 10 1.00 -17.36 8.02
CA PRO A 10 2.13 -18.19 7.58
C PRO A 10 1.94 -18.85 6.21
N SER A 11 0.70 -18.92 5.71
CA SER A 11 0.41 -19.52 4.40
C SER A 11 0.38 -18.52 3.25
N ILE A 12 0.70 -17.24 3.53
CA ILE A 12 0.83 -16.21 2.49
C ILE A 12 2.24 -16.23 1.93
N GLY A 13 2.37 -16.25 0.61
CA GLY A 13 3.64 -16.04 -0.06
C GLY A 13 3.87 -14.56 -0.30
N ILE A 14 4.97 -14.02 0.19
CA ILE A 14 5.34 -12.63 -0.08
C ILE A 14 6.57 -12.62 -0.98
N VAL A 15 6.42 -12.02 -2.15
CA VAL A 15 7.48 -11.93 -3.14
C VAL A 15 7.99 -10.49 -3.18
N PRO A 16 9.23 -10.23 -2.73
CA PRO A 16 9.80 -8.89 -2.84
C PRO A 16 10.35 -8.65 -4.25
N ASP A 17 10.12 -7.45 -4.78
CA ASP A 17 10.67 -7.00 -6.05
C ASP A 17 11.11 -5.55 -5.86
N TYR A 18 12.25 -5.37 -5.18
CA TYR A 18 12.71 -4.07 -4.74
C TYR A 18 13.76 -3.49 -5.68
N ASP A 19 13.62 -2.20 -5.96
CA ASP A 19 14.64 -1.44 -6.68
C ASP A 19 15.73 -1.04 -5.68
N LEU A 20 16.88 -1.69 -5.77
CA LEU A 20 18.00 -1.45 -4.85
C LEU A 20 18.71 -0.13 -5.09
N SER A 21 18.38 0.58 -6.17
CA SER A 21 18.98 1.88 -6.48
C SER A 21 18.19 3.06 -5.90
N LEU A 22 17.12 2.80 -5.13
CA LEU A 22 16.32 3.86 -4.54
C LEU A 22 17.15 4.75 -3.61
N PRO A 23 17.04 6.10 -3.75
CA PRO A 23 17.65 7.02 -2.80
C PRO A 23 16.98 6.93 -1.43
N GLU A 24 17.62 7.50 -0.43
CA GLU A 24 17.03 7.59 0.89
C GLU A 24 15.78 8.47 0.87
N LEU A 25 14.77 8.04 1.61
CA LEU A 25 13.52 8.75 1.78
C LEU A 25 13.50 9.37 3.19
N THR A 26 13.18 10.65 3.27
CA THR A 26 12.99 11.31 4.55
C THR A 26 11.54 11.14 5.00
N ALA A 27 11.33 10.31 6.01
CA ALA A 27 10.01 10.04 6.55
C ALA A 27 10.14 9.43 7.94
N ASP A 28 9.05 9.44 8.70
CA ASP A 28 9.01 8.71 9.96
C ASP A 28 8.97 7.21 9.63
N ARG A 29 10.08 6.53 9.95
CA ARG A 29 10.26 5.12 9.60
C ARG A 29 9.19 4.23 10.21
N GLU A 30 8.88 4.44 11.50
CA GLU A 30 7.90 3.61 12.18
C GLU A 30 6.50 3.81 11.64
N GLN A 31 6.12 5.06 11.34
CA GLN A 31 4.82 5.35 10.75
C GLN A 31 4.72 4.81 9.33
N LEU A 32 5.80 4.88 8.55
CA LEU A 32 5.82 4.30 7.21
C LEU A 32 5.64 2.79 7.26
N ILE A 33 6.36 2.12 8.16
CA ILE A 33 6.21 0.68 8.34
C ILE A 33 4.77 0.35 8.73
N GLN A 34 4.17 1.11 9.63
CA GLN A 34 2.80 0.87 10.06
C GLN A 34 1.81 1.04 8.91
N ALA A 35 1.99 2.08 8.09
CA ALA A 35 1.12 2.31 6.92
C ALA A 35 1.21 1.15 5.92
N VAL A 36 2.42 0.73 5.59
CA VAL A 36 2.62 -0.39 4.66
C VAL A 36 2.08 -1.68 5.25
N LEU A 37 2.33 -1.91 6.54
CA LEU A 37 1.84 -3.10 7.24
C LEU A 37 0.31 -3.16 7.20
N ASN A 38 -0.37 -2.03 7.40
CA ASN A 38 -1.84 -1.98 7.32
C ASN A 38 -2.35 -2.38 5.94
N ILE A 39 -1.69 -1.92 4.89
CA ILE A 39 -2.08 -2.26 3.52
C ILE A 39 -1.82 -3.73 3.22
N VAL A 40 -0.65 -4.23 3.60
CA VAL A 40 -0.29 -5.64 3.37
C VAL A 40 -1.19 -6.58 4.18
N ARG A 41 -1.50 -6.21 5.42
CA ARG A 41 -2.42 -7.00 6.26
C ARG A 41 -3.82 -7.04 5.62
N ASN A 42 -4.26 -5.91 5.06
CA ASN A 42 -5.54 -5.87 4.34
C ASN A 42 -5.53 -6.85 3.15
N ALA A 43 -4.45 -6.88 2.40
CA ALA A 43 -4.30 -7.82 1.28
C ALA A 43 -4.31 -9.28 1.77
N ALA A 44 -3.57 -9.58 2.84
CA ALA A 44 -3.52 -10.93 3.40
C ALA A 44 -4.89 -11.40 3.89
N GLN A 45 -5.66 -10.50 4.51
CA GLN A 45 -7.02 -10.82 4.94
C GLN A 45 -7.93 -11.06 3.74
N ALA A 46 -7.80 -10.27 2.68
CA ALA A 46 -8.59 -10.46 1.46
C ALA A 46 -8.30 -11.81 0.80
N LEU A 47 -7.07 -12.31 0.94
CA LEU A 47 -6.69 -13.63 0.45
C LEU A 47 -7.20 -14.78 1.32
N GLY A 48 -7.76 -14.48 2.50
CA GLY A 48 -8.18 -15.52 3.43
C GLY A 48 -7.02 -16.29 4.04
N GLY A 49 -5.84 -15.70 4.08
CA GLY A 49 -4.64 -16.31 4.63
C GLY A 49 -3.86 -17.19 3.67
N HIS A 50 -4.29 -17.31 2.42
CA HIS A 50 -3.63 -18.14 1.39
C HIS A 50 -3.52 -17.36 0.09
N GLY A 51 -2.36 -17.39 -0.55
CA GLY A 51 -2.14 -16.74 -1.82
C GLY A 51 -0.81 -16.01 -1.85
N GLU A 52 -0.66 -15.08 -2.79
CA GLU A 52 0.60 -14.35 -2.97
C GLU A 52 0.38 -12.85 -2.92
N ILE A 53 1.35 -12.17 -2.31
CA ILE A 53 1.45 -10.72 -2.31
C ILE A 53 2.80 -10.35 -2.89
N LEU A 54 2.80 -9.53 -3.93
CA LEU A 54 4.01 -8.97 -4.51
C LEU A 54 4.22 -7.57 -3.93
N LEU A 55 5.37 -7.34 -3.32
CA LEU A 55 5.80 -6.02 -2.83
C LEU A 55 6.83 -5.48 -3.80
N ARG A 56 6.46 -4.44 -4.53
CA ARG A 56 7.32 -3.86 -5.56
C ARG A 56 7.67 -2.43 -5.22
N THR A 57 8.96 -2.08 -5.35
CA THR A 57 9.40 -0.68 -5.23
C THR A 57 10.06 -0.25 -6.53
N ARG A 58 9.76 0.99 -6.94
CA ARG A 58 10.34 1.59 -8.15
C ARG A 58 10.53 3.10 -7.92
N ILE A 59 11.36 3.71 -8.73
CA ILE A 59 11.47 5.17 -8.79
C ILE A 59 10.48 5.66 -9.83
N ALA A 60 9.60 6.58 -9.44
CA ALA A 60 8.76 7.32 -10.37
C ALA A 60 9.40 8.69 -10.60
N ARG A 61 9.42 9.15 -11.86
CA ARG A 61 10.08 10.40 -12.24
C ARG A 61 9.06 11.41 -12.73
N GLN A 62 9.33 12.70 -12.47
CA GLN A 62 8.49 13.80 -12.94
C GLN A 62 7.04 13.61 -12.51
N VAL A 63 6.83 13.44 -11.22
CA VAL A 63 5.53 13.11 -10.63
C VAL A 63 4.89 14.37 -10.05
N THR A 64 3.57 14.51 -10.25
CA THR A 64 2.79 15.58 -9.62
C THR A 64 2.01 14.99 -8.46
N LEU A 65 2.31 15.48 -7.24
CA LEU A 65 1.64 15.05 -6.02
C LEU A 65 1.14 16.30 -5.29
N ALA A 66 -0.16 16.32 -4.94
CA ALA A 66 -0.77 17.46 -4.25
C ALA A 66 -0.49 18.79 -4.97
N LYS A 67 -0.61 18.80 -6.30
CA LYS A 67 -0.39 19.96 -7.18
C LYS A 67 1.06 20.45 -7.24
N ARG A 68 2.01 19.67 -6.71
CA ARG A 68 3.44 19.99 -6.75
C ARG A 68 4.17 18.97 -7.61
N ARG A 69 5.18 19.42 -8.36
CA ARG A 69 5.99 18.52 -9.15
C ARG A 69 7.25 18.13 -8.41
N TYR A 70 7.56 16.85 -8.46
CA TYR A 70 8.76 16.29 -7.87
C TYR A 70 9.57 15.58 -8.96
N LYS A 71 10.89 15.69 -8.87
CA LYS A 71 11.75 14.98 -9.81
C LYS A 71 11.69 13.48 -9.59
N LEU A 72 11.65 13.05 -8.35
CA LEU A 72 11.65 11.64 -7.98
C LEU A 72 10.63 11.38 -6.88
N ALA A 73 9.95 10.25 -7.00
CA ALA A 73 9.08 9.72 -5.96
C ALA A 73 9.32 8.24 -5.80
N LEU A 74 9.13 7.74 -4.58
CA LEU A 74 9.06 6.32 -4.35
C LEU A 74 7.69 5.83 -4.80
N GLU A 75 7.67 4.81 -5.64
CA GLU A 75 6.45 4.08 -5.98
C GLU A 75 6.54 2.72 -5.29
N LEU A 76 5.62 2.47 -4.37
CA LEU A 76 5.52 1.20 -3.68
C LEU A 76 4.18 0.57 -4.03
N GLN A 77 4.20 -0.65 -4.53
CA GLN A 77 3.01 -1.38 -4.90
C GLN A 77 2.83 -2.63 -4.05
N VAL A 78 1.61 -2.84 -3.60
CA VAL A 78 1.18 -4.06 -2.91
C VAL A 78 0.15 -4.72 -3.80
N ILE A 79 0.53 -5.84 -4.41
CA ILE A 79 -0.28 -6.52 -5.41
C ILE A 79 -0.64 -7.90 -4.90
N ASP A 80 -1.93 -8.20 -4.79
CA ASP A 80 -2.39 -9.52 -4.39
C ASP A 80 -3.17 -10.19 -5.52
N ASN A 81 -3.25 -11.51 -5.47
CA ASN A 81 -3.97 -12.32 -6.45
C ASN A 81 -5.33 -12.79 -5.95
N GLY A 82 -5.93 -12.02 -5.06
CA GLY A 82 -7.20 -12.36 -4.42
C GLY A 82 -8.43 -12.02 -5.25
N PRO A 83 -9.60 -12.09 -4.61
CA PRO A 83 -10.89 -11.93 -5.32
C PRO A 83 -11.19 -10.51 -5.77
N GLY A 84 -10.44 -9.53 -5.33
CA GLY A 84 -10.72 -8.13 -5.60
C GLY A 84 -11.60 -7.49 -4.52
N ILE A 85 -11.76 -6.18 -4.62
CA ILE A 85 -12.58 -5.41 -3.70
C ILE A 85 -14.02 -5.40 -4.20
N PRO A 86 -15.02 -5.69 -3.34
CA PRO A 86 -16.43 -5.60 -3.74
C PRO A 86 -16.77 -4.20 -4.29
N GLU A 87 -17.49 -4.16 -5.41
CA GLU A 87 -17.85 -2.89 -6.05
C GLU A 87 -18.61 -1.95 -5.12
N GLU A 88 -19.41 -2.51 -4.22
CA GLU A 88 -20.24 -1.73 -3.31
C GLU A 88 -19.44 -0.84 -2.39
N ILE A 89 -18.16 -1.19 -2.14
CA ILE A 89 -17.33 -0.43 -1.19
C ILE A 89 -16.11 0.21 -1.82
N ARG A 90 -15.84 0.01 -3.13
CA ARG A 90 -14.61 0.51 -3.79
C ARG A 90 -14.39 2.00 -3.59
N ASP A 91 -15.45 2.79 -3.68
CA ASP A 91 -15.35 4.24 -3.54
C ASP A 91 -15.13 4.70 -2.11
N ARG A 92 -15.24 3.80 -1.14
CA ARG A 92 -15.23 4.14 0.28
C ARG A 92 -14.22 3.35 1.10
N ILE A 93 -13.31 2.61 0.45
CA ILE A 93 -12.39 1.72 1.18
C ILE A 93 -11.45 2.45 2.14
N PHE A 94 -11.21 3.75 1.90
CA PHE A 94 -10.35 4.56 2.76
C PHE A 94 -11.14 5.28 3.86
N TYR A 95 -12.47 5.18 3.87
CA TYR A 95 -13.26 5.76 4.96
C TYR A 95 -13.13 4.89 6.20
N PRO A 96 -13.08 5.50 7.39
CA PRO A 96 -13.02 4.72 8.62
C PRO A 96 -14.23 3.79 8.77
N LEU A 97 -13.99 2.61 9.36
CA LEU A 97 -15.01 1.61 9.66
C LEU A 97 -15.67 0.96 8.45
N VAL A 98 -15.10 1.15 7.25
CA VAL A 98 -15.55 0.42 6.07
C VAL A 98 -14.70 -0.84 5.93
N SER A 99 -15.34 -2.01 5.87
CA SER A 99 -14.67 -3.28 5.66
C SER A 99 -15.56 -4.19 4.83
N GLY A 100 -14.95 -4.86 3.86
CA GLY A 100 -15.63 -5.86 3.04
C GLY A 100 -15.56 -7.26 3.61
N ARG A 101 -15.04 -7.43 4.82
CA ARG A 101 -14.78 -8.72 5.44
C ARG A 101 -15.13 -8.71 6.92
N ASP A 102 -15.54 -9.88 7.40
CA ASP A 102 -15.70 -10.10 8.83
C ASP A 102 -14.32 -10.05 9.52
N GLY A 103 -14.25 -9.45 10.67
CA GLY A 103 -13.02 -9.35 11.46
C GLY A 103 -12.10 -8.20 11.08
N GLY A 104 -12.41 -7.44 10.02
CA GLY A 104 -11.65 -6.24 9.69
C GLY A 104 -12.02 -5.07 10.60
N SER A 105 -11.04 -4.29 11.05
CA SER A 105 -11.31 -3.13 11.90
C SER A 105 -11.94 -1.97 11.14
N GLY A 106 -11.71 -1.89 9.82
CA GLY A 106 -12.15 -0.78 9.01
C GLY A 106 -11.34 0.50 9.18
N LEU A 107 -10.24 0.45 9.94
CA LEU A 107 -9.40 1.62 10.22
C LEU A 107 -8.04 1.60 9.54
N GLY A 108 -7.54 0.41 9.15
CA GLY A 108 -6.19 0.27 8.65
C GLY A 108 -5.89 1.10 7.40
N LEU A 109 -6.80 1.10 6.43
CA LEU A 109 -6.59 1.85 5.19
C LEU A 109 -6.72 3.35 5.38
N SER A 110 -7.64 3.80 6.24
CA SER A 110 -7.77 5.23 6.52
C SER A 110 -6.54 5.78 7.25
N LEU A 111 -5.97 5.00 8.15
CA LEU A 111 -4.74 5.39 8.84
C LEU A 111 -3.56 5.46 7.87
N ALA A 112 -3.44 4.49 6.97
CA ALA A 112 -2.41 4.50 5.94
C ALA A 112 -2.53 5.72 5.04
N GLN A 113 -3.75 6.03 4.59
CA GLN A 113 -3.99 7.20 3.75
C GLN A 113 -3.60 8.50 4.46
N SER A 114 -3.98 8.64 5.73
CA SER A 114 -3.63 9.82 6.51
C SER A 114 -2.12 10.03 6.60
N PHE A 115 -1.37 8.97 6.89
CA PHE A 115 0.08 9.04 6.93
C PHE A 115 0.66 9.50 5.59
N ILE A 116 0.21 8.86 4.51
CA ILE A 116 0.73 9.14 3.17
C ILE A 116 0.43 10.59 2.76
N GLU A 117 -0.77 11.07 3.05
CA GLU A 117 -1.16 12.46 2.75
C GLU A 117 -0.36 13.47 3.58
N GLN A 118 -0.06 13.17 4.84
CA GLN A 118 0.78 14.01 5.68
C GLN A 118 2.20 14.14 5.13
N HIS A 119 2.65 13.17 4.36
CA HIS A 119 3.97 13.17 3.72
C HIS A 119 3.92 13.63 2.26
N GLN A 120 2.84 14.32 1.87
CA GLN A 120 2.61 14.86 0.53
C GLN A 120 2.57 13.78 -0.54
N GLY A 121 2.21 12.57 -0.15
CA GLY A 121 2.08 11.44 -1.06
C GLY A 121 0.65 11.20 -1.51
N MET A 122 0.48 10.12 -2.24
CA MET A 122 -0.82 9.69 -2.77
C MET A 122 -0.92 8.17 -2.68
N ILE A 123 -2.13 7.68 -2.45
CA ILE A 123 -2.42 6.26 -2.50
C ILE A 123 -3.56 6.03 -3.48
N GLU A 124 -3.40 5.03 -4.35
CA GLU A 124 -4.39 4.64 -5.34
C GLU A 124 -4.64 3.15 -5.26
N VAL A 125 -5.79 2.71 -5.72
CA VAL A 125 -6.13 1.31 -5.81
C VAL A 125 -6.71 0.99 -7.18
N ASP A 126 -6.26 -0.14 -7.74
CA ASP A 126 -6.85 -0.73 -8.93
C ASP A 126 -7.21 -2.17 -8.58
N SER A 127 -8.47 -2.52 -8.70
CA SER A 127 -8.95 -3.83 -8.23
C SER A 127 -9.86 -4.47 -9.25
N ARG A 128 -9.63 -5.77 -9.47
CA ARG A 128 -10.47 -6.63 -10.28
C ARG A 128 -10.35 -8.07 -9.74
N PRO A 129 -11.26 -8.97 -10.07
CA PRO A 129 -11.12 -10.36 -9.64
C PRO A 129 -9.76 -10.93 -10.11
N GLY A 130 -9.02 -11.47 -9.17
CA GLY A 130 -7.71 -12.04 -9.43
C GLY A 130 -6.53 -11.10 -9.25
N ARG A 131 -6.78 -9.78 -9.10
CA ARG A 131 -5.68 -8.83 -8.90
C ARG A 131 -6.13 -7.53 -8.27
N THR A 132 -5.59 -7.22 -7.10
CA THR A 132 -5.75 -5.92 -6.46
C THR A 132 -4.38 -5.29 -6.26
N CYS A 133 -4.21 -4.05 -6.70
CA CYS A 133 -2.95 -3.32 -6.60
C CYS A 133 -3.18 -2.01 -5.87
N PHE A 134 -2.52 -1.86 -4.71
CA PHE A 134 -2.40 -0.57 -4.03
C PHE A 134 -1.09 0.06 -4.44
N THR A 135 -1.13 1.30 -4.90
CA THR A 135 0.06 2.06 -5.27
C THR A 135 0.21 3.25 -4.36
N ILE A 136 1.36 3.34 -3.70
CA ILE A 136 1.74 4.45 -2.84
C ILE A 136 2.82 5.25 -3.54
N LEU A 137 2.65 6.57 -3.62
CA LEU A 137 3.66 7.48 -4.14
C LEU A 137 4.07 8.45 -3.04
N LEU A 138 5.37 8.51 -2.76
CA LEU A 138 5.93 9.41 -1.75
C LEU A 138 7.08 10.21 -2.37
N PRO A 139 7.10 11.55 -2.20
CA PRO A 139 8.18 12.35 -2.78
C PRO A 139 9.51 12.03 -2.11
N ILE A 140 10.57 11.90 -2.93
CA ILE A 140 11.92 11.61 -2.47
C ILE A 140 12.79 12.87 -2.55
N SER A 141 12.76 13.55 -3.70
CA SER A 141 13.60 14.70 -3.94
C SER A 141 12.78 15.97 -3.97
N ASP A 142 13.48 17.09 -3.90
CA ASP A 142 12.87 18.40 -3.93
C ASP A 142 12.01 18.62 -5.19
N ARG A 143 11.10 19.56 -5.08
CA ARG A 143 10.23 19.96 -6.17
C ARG A 143 11.04 20.43 -7.38
N VAL A 144 10.48 20.19 -8.51
CA VAL A 144 11.02 20.68 -9.77
C VAL A 144 10.90 22.20 -9.83
#